data_20677882a71fe75c7a01ad654af3adae
#
_entry.id   20677882a71fe75c7a01ad654af3adae
#
_cell.length_a   1.000
_cell.length_b   1.000
_cell.length_c   1.000
_cell.angle_alpha   90.00
_cell.angle_beta   90.00
_cell.angle_gamma   90.00
#
_symmetry.space_group_name_H-M   'P 1'
#
loop_
_entity.id
_entity.type
_entity.pdbx_description
1 polymer ?
#
loop_
_entity_poly.entity_id
_entity_poly.type
_entity_poly.pdbx_seq_one_letter_code
_entity_poly.pdbx_strand_id
1 'polypeptide(L)'
;LIMYDRQTETWWQQATGDAIAGEYTGAQLEFYPASMISWADFKDLHPDGKVLSQDTGHPRDYGRNPYYGYDDINQTPFLFDGTTPNQLPPMARVLTVDLNNEAVAYPYEILSEVKVINDTVGGEDMIIFWTEGTTSALDTSNIPEGREVGSAVAYSRLLENQVLTFEF
;
A
#
# COMPACT_ATOMS: atom_id res chain seq x y z
N LEU A 1 6.09 11.81 3.89
CA LEU A 1 5.19 12.12 4.99
C LEU A 1 5.89 11.91 6.32
N ILE A 2 5.69 12.81 7.27
CA ILE A 2 6.22 12.71 8.64
C ILE A 2 5.06 12.42 9.59
N MET A 3 5.19 11.37 10.38
CA MET A 3 4.26 11.03 11.46
C MET A 3 4.81 11.59 12.78
N TYR A 4 3.92 11.92 13.70
CA TYR A 4 4.28 12.41 15.03
C TYR A 4 3.63 11.55 16.11
N ASP A 5 4.45 11.04 17.00
CA ASP A 5 4.03 10.30 18.20
C ASP A 5 3.95 11.24 19.39
N ARG A 6 2.76 11.40 19.95
CA ARG A 6 2.50 12.31 21.08
C ARG A 6 3.03 11.82 22.42
N GLN A 7 3.27 10.52 22.56
CA GLN A 7 3.71 9.92 23.82
C GLN A 7 5.19 10.19 24.07
N THR A 8 5.98 10.08 23.01
CA THR A 8 7.45 10.20 23.05
C THR A 8 7.96 11.45 22.36
N GLU A 9 7.05 12.26 21.80
CA GLU A 9 7.37 13.43 20.97
C GLU A 9 8.35 13.12 19.84
N THR A 10 8.23 11.89 19.29
CA THR A 10 9.11 11.40 18.22
C THR A 10 8.47 11.67 16.85
N TRP A 11 9.31 12.09 15.93
CA TRP A 11 8.97 12.32 14.53
C TRP A 11 9.52 11.18 13.70
N TRP A 12 8.65 10.55 12.90
CA TRP A 12 8.95 9.35 12.14
C TRP A 12 8.80 9.61 10.65
N GLN A 13 9.81 9.17 9.86
CA GLN A 13 9.66 9.12 8.39
C GLN A 13 8.78 7.90 8.04
N GLN A 14 7.64 8.15 7.40
CA GLN A 14 6.66 7.09 7.14
C GLN A 14 7.18 6.01 6.17
N ALA A 15 7.94 6.41 5.16
CA ALA A 15 8.39 5.47 4.12
C ALA A 15 9.51 4.54 4.58
N THR A 16 10.37 5.02 5.48
CA THR A 16 11.54 4.26 5.97
C THR A 16 11.39 3.77 7.41
N GLY A 17 10.42 4.32 8.16
CA GLY A 17 10.24 4.00 9.57
C GLY A 17 11.28 4.64 10.50
N ASP A 18 12.14 5.53 10.01
CA ASP A 18 13.20 6.12 10.81
C ASP A 18 12.68 7.17 11.78
N ALA A 19 13.11 7.12 13.03
CA ALA A 19 12.94 8.18 14.01
C ALA A 19 13.90 9.33 13.73
N ILE A 20 13.37 10.46 13.24
CA ILE A 20 14.17 11.60 12.79
C ILE A 20 14.57 12.50 13.96
N ALA A 21 13.65 12.71 14.91
CA ALA A 21 13.83 13.56 16.09
C ALA A 21 12.89 13.09 17.19
N GLY A 22 13.22 13.42 18.44
CA GLY A 22 12.45 13.07 19.63
C GLY A 22 13.14 12.01 20.49
N GLU A 23 12.40 11.40 21.40
CA GLU A 23 12.94 10.43 22.36
C GLU A 23 13.60 9.23 21.69
N TYR A 24 13.01 8.71 20.60
CA TYR A 24 13.51 7.54 19.88
C TYR A 24 14.40 7.87 18.68
N THR A 25 14.98 9.06 18.61
CA THR A 25 15.89 9.44 17.51
C THR A 25 16.91 8.34 17.21
N GLY A 26 16.95 7.88 15.96
CA GLY A 26 17.85 6.81 15.50
C GLY A 26 17.26 5.39 15.61
N ALA A 27 16.07 5.24 16.20
CA ALA A 27 15.34 3.97 16.13
C ALA A 27 14.65 3.80 14.78
N GLN A 28 14.29 2.58 14.43
CA GLN A 28 13.53 2.22 13.24
C GLN A 28 12.31 1.41 13.62
N LEU A 29 11.16 1.74 13.04
CA LEU A 29 9.92 0.98 13.19
C LEU A 29 10.02 -0.33 12.40
N GLU A 30 9.45 -1.38 12.96
CA GLU A 30 9.25 -2.64 12.25
C GLU A 30 8.05 -2.52 11.29
N PHE A 31 8.25 -2.98 10.05
CA PHE A 31 7.18 -2.99 9.06
C PHE A 31 6.39 -4.29 9.15
N TYR A 32 5.07 -4.16 9.24
CA TYR A 32 4.16 -5.29 9.15
C TYR A 32 3.52 -5.33 7.76
N PRO A 33 3.53 -6.48 7.08
CA PRO A 33 2.82 -6.64 5.82
C PRO A 33 1.34 -6.32 5.98
N ALA A 34 0.82 -5.49 5.10
CA ALA A 34 -0.58 -5.09 5.09
C ALA A 34 -1.11 -5.03 3.66
N SER A 35 -2.30 -5.55 3.45
CA SER A 35 -2.99 -5.50 2.17
C SER A 35 -4.19 -4.57 2.24
N MET A 36 -4.41 -3.80 1.18
CA MET A 36 -5.63 -3.04 1.01
C MET A 36 -6.60 -3.89 0.20
N ILE A 37 -7.67 -4.32 0.83
CA ILE A 37 -8.69 -5.20 0.24
C ILE A 37 -10.07 -4.57 0.35
N SER A 38 -11.04 -5.09 -0.40
CA SER A 38 -12.42 -4.65 -0.29
C SER A 38 -13.03 -5.05 1.06
N TRP A 39 -14.07 -4.32 1.48
CA TRP A 39 -14.84 -4.68 2.67
C TRP A 39 -15.53 -6.04 2.53
N ALA A 40 -15.94 -6.40 1.31
CA ALA A 40 -16.52 -7.71 1.03
C ALA A 40 -15.52 -8.83 1.31
N ASP A 41 -14.32 -8.73 0.71
CA ASP A 41 -13.25 -9.72 0.91
C ASP A 41 -12.83 -9.81 2.37
N PHE A 42 -12.72 -8.66 3.07
CA PHE A 42 -12.40 -8.67 4.49
C PHE A 42 -13.40 -9.48 5.31
N LYS A 43 -14.70 -9.31 5.06
CA LYS A 43 -15.73 -10.06 5.78
C LYS A 43 -15.70 -11.56 5.48
N ASP A 44 -15.45 -11.90 4.23
CA ASP A 44 -15.41 -13.30 3.79
C ASP A 44 -14.19 -14.03 4.34
N LEU A 45 -13.03 -13.39 4.34
CA LEU A 45 -11.76 -13.94 4.84
C LEU A 45 -11.69 -13.94 6.37
N HIS A 46 -12.33 -12.96 7.01
CA HIS A 46 -12.26 -12.73 8.45
C HIS A 46 -13.66 -12.52 9.05
N PRO A 47 -14.52 -13.57 9.09
CA PRO A 47 -15.91 -13.43 9.57
C PRO A 47 -16.01 -12.94 11.03
N ASP A 48 -15.02 -13.23 11.86
CA ASP A 48 -14.90 -12.74 13.23
C ASP A 48 -13.98 -11.49 13.33
N GLY A 49 -13.58 -10.94 12.20
CA GLY A 49 -12.69 -9.79 12.11
C GLY A 49 -13.32 -8.54 12.74
N LYS A 50 -12.46 -7.71 13.34
CA LYS A 50 -12.89 -6.44 13.95
C LYS A 50 -12.41 -5.27 13.09
N VAL A 51 -13.25 -4.26 13.01
CA VAL A 51 -12.90 -2.97 12.40
C VAL A 51 -12.97 -1.86 13.43
N LEU A 52 -12.20 -0.82 13.20
CA LEU A 52 -12.25 0.36 14.05
C LEU A 52 -13.65 1.00 13.96
N SER A 53 -14.25 1.30 15.13
CA SER A 53 -15.53 2.00 15.19
C SER A 53 -15.39 3.43 14.64
N GLN A 54 -16.45 3.94 14.01
CA GLN A 54 -16.54 5.36 13.67
C GLN A 54 -16.76 6.25 14.89
N ASP A 55 -17.28 5.68 15.99
CA ASP A 55 -17.38 6.37 17.28
C ASP A 55 -16.02 6.30 18.02
N THR A 56 -15.15 7.23 17.70
CA THR A 56 -13.80 7.34 18.27
C THR A 56 -13.69 8.44 19.33
N GLY A 57 -14.79 9.12 19.67
CA GLY A 57 -14.78 10.30 20.53
C GLY A 57 -14.25 11.58 19.84
N HIS A 58 -13.97 11.51 18.52
CA HIS A 58 -13.49 12.65 17.73
C HIS A 58 -14.44 12.93 16.57
N PRO A 59 -14.78 14.19 16.30
CA PRO A 59 -15.60 14.57 15.15
C PRO A 59 -14.76 14.44 13.86
N ARG A 60 -14.89 13.31 13.18
CA ARG A 60 -14.25 13.02 11.89
C ARG A 60 -15.30 12.60 10.89
N ASP A 61 -15.14 13.00 9.66
CA ASP A 61 -16.01 12.61 8.54
C ASP A 61 -15.51 11.29 7.93
N TYR A 62 -15.74 10.19 8.67
CA TYR A 62 -15.32 8.86 8.25
C TYR A 62 -16.05 8.41 6.98
N GLY A 63 -15.32 7.77 6.06
CA GLY A 63 -15.83 7.37 4.74
C GLY A 63 -15.69 8.45 3.67
N ARG A 64 -15.23 9.65 4.06
CA ARG A 64 -14.89 10.74 3.12
C ARG A 64 -13.40 10.78 2.85
N ASN A 65 -13.06 10.99 1.60
CA ASN A 65 -11.70 11.16 1.15
C ASN A 65 -11.31 12.65 1.16
N PRO A 66 -10.38 13.09 2.03
CA PRO A 66 -9.90 14.48 2.04
C PRO A 66 -8.94 14.79 0.89
N TYR A 67 -8.48 13.77 0.15
CA TYR A 67 -7.51 13.85 -0.95
C TYR A 67 -8.14 13.49 -2.29
N TYR A 68 -9.34 13.99 -2.53
CA TYR A 68 -10.10 13.75 -3.76
C TYR A 68 -9.24 13.95 -5.01
N GLY A 69 -9.25 12.94 -5.91
CA GLY A 69 -8.49 12.95 -7.15
C GLY A 69 -6.97 12.78 -6.98
N TYR A 70 -6.49 12.43 -5.77
CA TYR A 70 -5.05 12.29 -5.52
C TYR A 70 -4.41 11.06 -6.19
N ASP A 71 -5.19 10.18 -6.78
CA ASP A 71 -4.73 9.05 -7.59
C ASP A 71 -5.01 9.22 -9.09
N ASP A 72 -5.30 10.43 -9.54
CA ASP A 72 -5.39 10.73 -10.97
C ASP A 72 -3.99 10.67 -11.58
N ILE A 73 -3.79 9.69 -12.47
CA ILE A 73 -2.51 9.43 -13.12
C ILE A 73 -1.98 10.61 -13.96
N ASN A 74 -2.87 11.55 -14.33
CA ASN A 74 -2.52 12.74 -15.10
C ASN A 74 -2.10 13.93 -14.21
N GLN A 75 -2.19 13.78 -12.90
CA GLN A 75 -1.81 14.83 -11.94
C GLN A 75 -0.36 14.67 -11.50
N THR A 76 0.15 15.73 -10.89
CA THR A 76 1.41 15.71 -10.17
C THR A 76 1.16 15.63 -8.66
N PRO A 77 2.03 15.01 -7.86
CA PRO A 77 1.86 14.98 -6.40
C PRO A 77 1.82 16.41 -5.86
N PHE A 78 0.75 16.77 -5.15
CA PHE A 78 0.68 18.09 -4.54
C PHE A 78 1.71 18.22 -3.42
N LEU A 79 2.22 19.41 -3.16
CA LEU A 79 3.31 19.69 -2.21
C LEU A 79 4.63 18.99 -2.53
N PHE A 80 4.82 18.52 -3.76
CA PHE A 80 6.08 17.99 -4.25
C PHE A 80 6.64 18.92 -5.31
N ASP A 81 7.78 19.54 -5.04
CA ASP A 81 8.47 20.51 -5.91
C ASP A 81 9.72 19.91 -6.58
N GLY A 82 9.98 18.62 -6.37
CA GLY A 82 11.08 17.89 -6.97
C GLY A 82 10.82 17.46 -8.42
N THR A 83 11.84 16.85 -9.03
CA THR A 83 11.71 16.22 -10.35
C THR A 83 11.29 14.78 -10.18
N THR A 84 10.19 14.38 -10.83
CA THR A 84 9.76 12.98 -10.87
C THR A 84 10.54 12.22 -11.95
N PRO A 85 10.96 10.96 -11.65
CA PRO A 85 11.46 10.07 -12.69
C PRO A 85 10.39 9.85 -13.76
N ASN A 86 10.81 9.58 -14.98
CA ASN A 86 9.90 9.39 -16.12
C ASN A 86 9.65 7.93 -16.49
N GLN A 87 10.03 6.96 -15.60
CA GLN A 87 9.77 5.55 -15.82
C GLN A 87 8.28 5.19 -15.69
N LEU A 88 7.57 5.86 -14.76
CA LEU A 88 6.14 5.74 -14.55
C LEU A 88 5.52 7.12 -14.36
N PRO A 89 4.22 7.28 -14.65
CA PRO A 89 3.50 8.48 -14.24
C PRO A 89 3.63 8.71 -12.73
N PRO A 90 3.79 9.97 -12.26
CA PRO A 90 4.07 10.25 -10.85
C PRO A 90 3.02 9.72 -9.86
N MET A 91 1.76 9.58 -10.32
CA MET A 91 0.64 9.10 -9.53
C MET A 91 0.22 7.67 -9.89
N ALA A 92 1.07 6.92 -10.60
CA ALA A 92 0.81 5.52 -10.91
C ALA A 92 0.70 4.71 -9.61
N ARG A 93 -0.35 3.88 -9.52
CA ARG A 93 -0.50 2.94 -8.42
C ARG A 93 0.42 1.75 -8.65
N VAL A 94 1.21 1.42 -7.65
CA VAL A 94 2.17 0.32 -7.71
C VAL A 94 2.11 -0.53 -6.44
N LEU A 95 2.39 -1.82 -6.55
CA LEU A 95 2.84 -2.64 -5.44
C LEU A 95 4.37 -2.56 -5.41
N THR A 96 4.95 -2.32 -4.26
CA THR A 96 6.41 -2.31 -4.08
C THR A 96 6.85 -3.50 -3.24
N VAL A 97 7.95 -4.12 -3.64
CA VAL A 97 8.69 -5.13 -2.88
C VAL A 97 10.11 -4.62 -2.71
N ASP A 98 10.58 -4.54 -1.48
CA ASP A 98 11.95 -4.13 -1.14
C ASP A 98 12.57 -5.21 -0.27
N LEU A 99 13.52 -5.95 -0.83
CA LEU A 99 14.18 -7.08 -0.17
C LEU A 99 15.68 -7.04 -0.49
N ASN A 100 16.50 -7.23 0.53
CA ASN A 100 17.95 -7.40 0.39
C ASN A 100 18.63 -6.31 -0.49
N ASN A 101 18.21 -5.05 -0.33
CA ASN A 101 18.64 -3.87 -1.10
C ASN A 101 18.22 -3.89 -2.60
N GLU A 102 17.26 -4.70 -2.97
CA GLU A 102 16.62 -4.66 -4.28
C GLU A 102 15.17 -4.23 -4.13
N ALA A 103 14.80 -3.10 -4.76
CA ALA A 103 13.45 -2.56 -4.73
C ALA A 103 12.82 -2.66 -6.12
N VAL A 104 11.64 -3.30 -6.20
CA VAL A 104 10.89 -3.48 -7.44
C VAL A 104 9.49 -2.91 -7.27
N ALA A 105 9.00 -2.22 -8.30
CA ALA A 105 7.64 -1.69 -8.36
C ALA A 105 6.85 -2.42 -9.47
N TYR A 106 5.67 -2.91 -9.12
CA TYR A 106 4.74 -3.59 -10.02
C TYR A 106 3.53 -2.68 -10.27
N PRO A 107 3.42 -2.03 -11.45
CA PRO A 107 2.30 -1.16 -11.77
C PRO A 107 0.98 -1.92 -11.83
N TYR A 108 -0.06 -1.38 -11.21
CA TYR A 108 -1.40 -1.99 -11.22
C TYR A 108 -1.99 -2.12 -12.63
N GLU A 109 -1.62 -1.22 -13.54
CA GLU A 109 -2.00 -1.33 -14.96
C GLU A 109 -1.54 -2.66 -15.55
N ILE A 110 -0.27 -3.02 -15.33
CA ILE A 110 0.28 -4.30 -15.78
C ILE A 110 -0.32 -5.47 -15.00
N LEU A 111 -0.41 -5.34 -13.68
CA LEU A 111 -0.96 -6.40 -12.83
C LEU A 111 -2.41 -6.72 -13.17
N SER A 112 -3.21 -5.74 -13.53
CA SER A 112 -4.61 -5.94 -13.92
C SER A 112 -4.77 -6.76 -15.21
N GLU A 113 -3.75 -6.80 -16.06
CA GLU A 113 -3.74 -7.60 -17.29
C GLU A 113 -3.23 -9.02 -17.04
N VAL A 114 -2.10 -9.16 -16.32
CA VAL A 114 -1.42 -10.44 -16.16
C VAL A 114 -1.86 -11.24 -14.94
N LYS A 115 -2.47 -10.61 -13.93
CA LYS A 115 -3.02 -11.18 -12.69
C LYS A 115 -2.00 -11.86 -11.78
N VAL A 116 -1.01 -12.56 -12.32
CA VAL A 116 -0.02 -13.35 -11.57
C VAL A 116 1.37 -13.12 -12.17
N ILE A 117 2.33 -12.78 -11.31
CA ILE A 117 3.74 -12.66 -11.71
C ILE A 117 4.58 -13.49 -10.75
N ASN A 118 5.33 -14.45 -11.29
CA ASN A 118 6.40 -15.13 -10.57
C ASN A 118 7.71 -14.37 -10.84
N ASP A 119 8.37 -13.93 -9.78
CA ASP A 119 9.58 -13.10 -9.86
C ASP A 119 10.61 -13.53 -8.81
N THR A 120 11.79 -12.94 -8.86
CA THR A 120 12.83 -13.08 -7.84
C THR A 120 13.34 -11.68 -7.51
N VAL A 121 13.21 -11.27 -6.25
CA VAL A 121 13.60 -9.94 -5.76
C VAL A 121 14.59 -10.13 -4.60
N GLY A 122 15.74 -9.50 -4.68
CA GLY A 122 16.78 -9.62 -3.66
C GLY A 122 17.25 -11.05 -3.41
N GLY A 123 17.11 -11.93 -4.42
CA GLY A 123 17.44 -13.37 -4.31
C GLY A 123 16.32 -14.21 -3.70
N GLU A 124 15.17 -13.63 -3.36
CA GLU A 124 14.00 -14.32 -2.82
C GLU A 124 12.96 -14.57 -3.92
N ASP A 125 12.50 -15.80 -4.03
CA ASP A 125 11.44 -16.16 -4.98
C ASP A 125 10.08 -15.64 -4.51
N MET A 126 9.48 -14.76 -5.30
CA MET A 126 8.25 -14.05 -4.97
C MET A 126 7.12 -14.37 -5.96
N ILE A 127 5.90 -14.29 -5.46
CA ILE A 127 4.68 -14.29 -6.24
C ILE A 127 3.92 -12.99 -5.99
N ILE A 128 3.49 -12.37 -7.05
CA ILE A 128 2.61 -11.21 -7.01
C ILE A 128 1.25 -11.63 -7.56
N PHE A 129 0.20 -11.42 -6.77
CA PHE A 129 -1.19 -11.60 -7.17
C PHE A 129 -1.89 -10.27 -7.28
N TRP A 130 -2.77 -10.16 -8.26
CA TRP A 130 -3.72 -9.06 -8.36
C TRP A 130 -5.15 -9.59 -8.52
N THR A 131 -6.10 -8.99 -7.80
CA THR A 131 -7.53 -9.31 -7.87
C THR A 131 -8.35 -8.04 -8.04
N GLU A 132 -9.46 -8.15 -8.74
CA GLU A 132 -10.45 -7.09 -8.85
C GLU A 132 -11.33 -6.98 -7.59
N GLY A 133 -12.19 -5.97 -7.52
CA GLY A 133 -13.21 -5.81 -6.48
C GLY A 133 -12.90 -4.75 -5.42
N THR A 134 -11.74 -4.08 -5.48
CA THR A 134 -11.38 -3.03 -4.53
C THR A 134 -11.47 -1.65 -5.18
N THR A 135 -12.25 -0.75 -4.57
CA THR A 135 -12.36 0.64 -5.03
C THR A 135 -11.22 1.51 -4.50
N SER A 136 -10.85 2.53 -5.28
CA SER A 136 -9.86 3.51 -4.84
C SER A 136 -10.39 4.36 -3.69
N ALA A 137 -9.60 4.47 -2.64
CA ALA A 137 -9.88 5.38 -1.52
C ALA A 137 -9.53 6.85 -1.83
N LEU A 138 -8.98 7.15 -3.01
CA LEU A 138 -8.46 8.47 -3.37
C LEU A 138 -9.13 9.08 -4.61
N ASP A 139 -10.02 8.33 -5.29
CA ASP A 139 -10.64 8.75 -6.54
C ASP A 139 -11.72 9.82 -6.33
N THR A 140 -12.74 9.52 -5.54
CA THR A 140 -13.86 10.42 -5.27
C THR A 140 -13.89 10.89 -3.82
N SER A 141 -14.68 11.92 -3.52
CA SER A 141 -14.87 12.39 -2.15
C SER A 141 -15.63 11.38 -1.28
N ASN A 142 -16.46 10.54 -1.89
CA ASN A 142 -17.21 9.47 -1.22
C ASN A 142 -16.56 8.12 -1.58
N ILE A 143 -15.77 7.54 -0.70
CA ILE A 143 -14.93 6.36 -0.97
C ILE A 143 -15.67 5.19 -1.64
N PRO A 144 -16.89 4.81 -1.22
CA PRO A 144 -17.63 3.72 -1.88
C PRO A 144 -17.99 3.96 -3.36
N GLU A 145 -17.94 5.20 -3.82
CA GLU A 145 -18.25 5.60 -5.21
C GLU A 145 -16.99 5.67 -6.09
N GLY A 146 -15.83 5.38 -5.53
CA GLY A 146 -14.55 5.39 -6.24
C GLY A 146 -14.48 4.33 -7.34
N ARG A 147 -13.66 4.58 -8.38
CA ARG A 147 -13.41 3.60 -9.43
C ARG A 147 -12.74 2.34 -8.85
N GLU A 148 -12.98 1.24 -9.50
CA GLU A 148 -12.28 0.00 -9.21
C GLU A 148 -10.80 0.12 -9.60
N VAL A 149 -9.91 -0.37 -8.74
CA VAL A 149 -8.46 -0.39 -8.96
C VAL A 149 -7.84 -1.74 -8.63
N GLY A 150 -8.59 -2.63 -8.02
CA GLY A 150 -8.12 -3.92 -7.56
C GLY A 150 -7.23 -3.86 -6.33
N SER A 151 -6.74 -5.04 -5.95
CA SER A 151 -5.80 -5.26 -4.86
C SER A 151 -4.63 -6.08 -5.34
N ALA A 152 -3.43 -5.77 -4.86
CA ALA A 152 -2.23 -6.55 -5.14
C ALA A 152 -1.53 -6.93 -3.84
N VAL A 153 -0.97 -8.15 -3.82
CA VAL A 153 -0.22 -8.69 -2.70
C VAL A 153 1.01 -9.43 -3.21
N ALA A 154 2.05 -9.48 -2.39
CA ALA A 154 3.25 -10.25 -2.67
C ALA A 154 3.50 -11.27 -1.55
N TYR A 155 3.91 -12.48 -1.91
CA TYR A 155 4.29 -13.54 -0.99
C TYR A 155 5.56 -14.24 -1.46
N SER A 156 6.25 -14.91 -0.54
CA SER A 156 7.29 -15.87 -0.92
C SER A 156 6.68 -17.06 -1.64
N ARG A 157 7.34 -17.54 -2.70
CA ARG A 157 7.00 -18.79 -3.39
C ARG A 157 7.64 -20.02 -2.75
N LEU A 158 8.49 -19.83 -1.76
CA LEU A 158 9.17 -20.92 -1.08
C LEU A 158 8.24 -21.53 -0.03
N LEU A 159 7.81 -22.78 -0.26
CA LEU A 159 7.02 -23.57 0.69
C LEU A 159 7.72 -24.91 0.91
N GLU A 160 8.03 -25.26 2.16
CA GLU A 160 8.66 -26.54 2.55
C GLU A 160 9.91 -26.89 1.69
N ASN A 161 10.78 -25.91 1.44
CA ASN A 161 11.95 -26.00 0.57
C ASN A 161 11.66 -26.27 -0.93
N GLN A 162 10.46 -26.02 -1.39
CA GLN A 162 10.08 -26.07 -2.79
C GLN A 162 9.68 -24.69 -3.27
N VAL A 163 10.21 -24.30 -4.41
CA VAL A 163 9.78 -23.05 -5.09
C VAL A 163 8.58 -23.40 -5.98
N LEU A 164 7.44 -22.81 -5.62
CA LEU A 164 6.20 -23.00 -6.37
C LEU A 164 6.14 -22.05 -7.56
N THR A 165 5.40 -22.45 -8.60
CA THR A 165 5.05 -21.60 -9.75
C THR A 165 3.55 -21.51 -9.86
N PHE A 166 3.05 -20.33 -10.11
CA PHE A 166 1.63 -20.03 -10.20
C PHE A 166 1.28 -19.51 -11.59
N GLU A 167 0.10 -19.86 -12.06
CA GLU A 167 -0.50 -19.41 -13.33
C GLU A 167 -1.94 -18.98 -13.05
N PHE A 168 -2.46 -18.07 -13.91
CA PHE A 168 -3.84 -17.58 -13.84
C PHE A 168 -4.67 -18.22 -14.94
#